data_29896bfb0f9365ad2f98eb2d473a94cd
#
_entry.id   29896bfb0f9365ad2f98eb2d473a94cd
#
_cell.length_a   1.000
_cell.length_b   1.000
_cell.length_c   1.000
_cell.angle_alpha   90.00
_cell.angle_beta   90.00
_cell.angle_gamma   90.00
#
_symmetry.space_group_name_H-M   'P 1'
#
loop_
_entity.id
_entity.type
_entity.pdbx_description
1 polymer ?
#
loop_
_entity_poly.entity_id
_entity_poly.type
_entity_poly.pdbx_seq_one_letter_code
_entity_poly.pdbx_strand_id
1 'polypeptide(L)'
;GDTAIVKPSELTPASGEFVKKLIEKTFLPDEVAVFLGEKDVAEKLLDLPFNHIMFTGSPRVGKLVMKAASKHLAGVTLELGGKSPVIIDKHANIKDAAWKISFFKFANAGQTCTAPDYILCDEAVHGRLVSALQKNMSQFFSGGIDASKKDYCSIANKHHFNRLKTSLEDAVSEGAEIACGGKTSEDDLYFSPAVLTGVNYDNPIMQEEIFGPILPIVRVKNLEESIDYVNKKEK
;
A
#
# COMPACT_ATOMS: atom_id res chain seq x y z
N GLY A 1 32.32 -9.34 -12.56
CA GLY A 1 31.08 -9.42 -11.91
C GLY A 1 30.93 -8.40 -10.80
N ASP A 2 29.70 -7.94 -10.60
CA ASP A 2 29.38 -7.08 -9.49
C ASP A 2 29.22 -7.90 -8.21
N THR A 3 29.53 -7.30 -7.07
CA THR A 3 29.24 -7.88 -5.76
C THR A 3 27.97 -7.24 -5.18
N ALA A 4 27.25 -7.96 -4.31
CA ALA A 4 26.01 -7.47 -3.74
C ALA A 4 25.91 -7.67 -2.22
N ILE A 5 25.30 -6.70 -1.55
CA ILE A 5 24.83 -6.84 -0.18
C ILE A 5 23.31 -6.80 -0.19
N VAL A 6 22.67 -7.77 0.44
CA VAL A 6 21.22 -7.86 0.59
C VAL A 6 20.84 -7.65 2.05
N LYS A 7 19.97 -6.69 2.32
CA LYS A 7 19.32 -6.52 3.63
C LYS A 7 17.82 -6.76 3.48
N PRO A 8 17.29 -7.93 3.83
CA PRO A 8 15.84 -8.17 3.86
C PRO A 8 15.13 -7.31 4.89
N SER A 9 13.80 -7.15 4.72
CA SER A 9 12.98 -6.44 5.70
C SER A 9 12.94 -7.17 7.05
N GLU A 10 13.08 -6.43 8.12
CA GLU A 10 12.90 -6.90 9.50
C GLU A 10 11.45 -7.31 9.82
N LEU A 11 10.50 -6.86 9.02
CA LEU A 11 9.09 -7.23 9.18
C LEU A 11 8.78 -8.66 8.72
N THR A 12 9.71 -9.30 8.01
CA THR A 12 9.57 -10.67 7.51
C THR A 12 10.76 -11.53 7.92
N PRO A 13 11.00 -11.77 9.24
CA PRO A 13 12.22 -12.38 9.73
C PRO A 13 12.43 -13.81 9.19
N ALA A 14 11.37 -14.62 9.12
CA ALA A 14 11.47 -15.98 8.58
C ALA A 14 11.89 -16.00 7.11
N SER A 15 11.36 -15.06 6.29
CA SER A 15 11.77 -14.91 4.90
C SER A 15 13.20 -14.42 4.78
N GLY A 16 13.61 -13.49 5.66
CA GLY A 16 14.99 -12.99 5.72
C GLY A 16 15.99 -14.11 6.01
N GLU A 17 15.71 -14.95 7.00
CA GLU A 17 16.52 -16.13 7.32
C GLU A 17 16.58 -17.14 6.18
N PHE A 18 15.45 -17.37 5.49
CA PHE A 18 15.41 -18.24 4.33
C PHE A 18 16.28 -17.70 3.18
N VAL A 19 16.15 -16.41 2.86
CA VAL A 19 16.97 -15.77 1.83
C VAL A 19 18.44 -15.83 2.16
N LYS A 20 18.82 -15.58 3.43
CA LYS A 20 20.21 -15.70 3.89
C LYS A 20 20.75 -17.10 3.64
N LYS A 21 20.06 -18.13 4.10
CA LYS A 21 20.48 -19.55 3.91
C LYS A 21 20.58 -19.93 2.43
N LEU A 22 19.68 -19.41 1.58
CA LEU A 22 19.71 -19.67 0.14
C LEU A 22 20.94 -19.06 -0.52
N ILE A 23 21.22 -17.78 -0.21
CA ILE A 23 22.37 -17.06 -0.77
C ILE A 23 23.68 -17.68 -0.29
N GLU A 24 23.84 -17.97 1.00
CA GLU A 24 25.05 -18.61 1.56
C GLU A 24 25.35 -20.01 0.99
N LYS A 25 24.32 -20.70 0.44
CA LYS A 25 24.51 -21.97 -0.26
C LYS A 25 24.88 -21.81 -1.74
N THR A 26 24.62 -20.64 -2.32
CA THR A 26 24.70 -20.44 -3.77
C THR A 26 25.90 -19.60 -4.17
N PHE A 27 26.28 -18.65 -3.33
CA PHE A 27 27.36 -17.67 -3.62
C PHE A 27 28.43 -17.70 -2.54
N LEU A 28 29.64 -17.30 -2.92
CA LEU A 28 30.70 -17.04 -1.95
C LEU A 28 30.43 -15.73 -1.17
N PRO A 29 30.91 -15.62 0.08
CA PRO A 29 30.66 -14.43 0.90
C PRO A 29 31.21 -13.11 0.33
N ASP A 30 32.19 -13.19 -0.54
CA ASP A 30 32.79 -12.04 -1.26
C ASP A 30 32.06 -11.70 -2.57
N GLU A 31 31.09 -12.55 -3.00
CA GLU A 31 30.23 -12.27 -4.14
C GLU A 31 28.90 -11.68 -3.67
N VAL A 32 28.19 -12.38 -2.77
CA VAL A 32 26.90 -11.91 -2.24
C VAL A 32 26.81 -12.17 -0.74
N ALA A 33 26.60 -11.13 0.05
CA ALA A 33 26.42 -11.21 1.49
C ALA A 33 25.00 -10.77 1.92
N VAL A 34 24.47 -11.39 2.97
CA VAL A 34 23.15 -11.05 3.54
C VAL A 34 23.32 -10.59 4.98
N PHE A 35 22.84 -9.38 5.27
CA PHE A 35 22.81 -8.83 6.62
C PHE A 35 21.36 -8.74 7.11
N LEU A 36 21.06 -9.49 8.17
CA LEU A 36 19.80 -9.38 8.88
C LEU A 36 19.92 -8.30 9.96
N GLY A 37 18.85 -7.65 10.25
CA GLY A 37 18.78 -6.65 11.30
C GLY A 37 17.77 -5.55 11.01
N GLU A 38 17.60 -4.69 11.96
CA GLU A 38 16.64 -3.59 11.98
C GLU A 38 17.24 -2.31 11.34
N LYS A 39 16.64 -1.18 11.68
CA LYS A 39 17.00 0.15 11.17
C LYS A 39 18.48 0.49 11.38
N ASP A 40 19.05 0.12 12.53
CA ASP A 40 20.47 0.39 12.86
C ASP A 40 21.45 -0.28 11.89
N VAL A 41 21.13 -1.51 11.45
CA VAL A 41 21.92 -2.23 10.43
C VAL A 41 21.78 -1.54 9.07
N ALA A 42 20.55 -1.11 8.70
CA ALA A 42 20.35 -0.38 7.46
C ALA A 42 21.11 0.95 7.44
N GLU A 43 21.11 1.71 8.53
CA GLU A 43 21.84 2.98 8.64
C GLU A 43 23.35 2.77 8.51
N LYS A 44 23.92 1.76 9.17
CA LYS A 44 25.34 1.41 9.04
C LYS A 44 25.72 0.98 7.62
N LEU A 45 24.86 0.22 6.94
CA LEU A 45 25.10 -0.15 5.54
C LEU A 45 25.08 1.08 4.63
N LEU A 46 24.18 2.03 4.85
CA LEU A 46 24.10 3.27 4.05
C LEU A 46 25.30 4.20 4.21
N ASP A 47 26.13 4.02 5.23
CA ASP A 47 27.39 4.76 5.39
C ASP A 47 28.56 4.15 4.59
N LEU A 48 28.39 2.96 4.00
CA LEU A 48 29.42 2.32 3.18
C LEU A 48 29.46 2.89 1.75
N PRO A 49 30.66 2.89 1.10
CA PRO A 49 30.84 3.48 -0.22
C PRO A 49 30.36 2.56 -1.35
N PHE A 50 29.06 2.32 -1.43
CA PHE A 50 28.46 1.58 -2.53
C PHE A 50 28.52 2.35 -3.85
N ASN A 51 28.58 1.65 -4.97
CA ASN A 51 28.43 2.22 -6.30
C ASN A 51 26.96 2.46 -6.65
N HIS A 52 26.06 1.59 -6.15
CA HIS A 52 24.62 1.66 -6.39
C HIS A 52 23.83 1.14 -5.20
N ILE A 53 22.71 1.78 -4.91
CA ILE A 53 21.78 1.36 -3.85
C ILE A 53 20.39 1.19 -4.45
N MET A 54 19.83 -0.02 -4.34
CA MET A 54 18.44 -0.28 -4.64
C MET A 54 17.65 -0.33 -3.34
N PHE A 55 16.54 0.41 -3.27
CA PHE A 55 15.71 0.49 -2.07
C PHE A 55 14.23 0.41 -2.45
N THR A 56 13.49 -0.41 -1.73
CA THR A 56 12.02 -0.47 -1.80
C THR A 56 11.45 -0.08 -0.44
N GLY A 57 10.53 0.88 -0.41
CA GLY A 57 9.89 1.33 0.84
C GLY A 57 9.16 2.66 0.71
N SER A 58 8.98 3.38 1.81
CA SER A 58 8.23 4.63 1.80
C SER A 58 9.02 5.79 1.17
N PRO A 59 8.35 6.78 0.54
CA PRO A 59 9.01 7.98 0.00
C PRO A 59 9.86 8.72 1.05
N ARG A 60 9.41 8.76 2.30
CA ARG A 60 10.15 9.36 3.41
C ARG A 60 11.51 8.69 3.64
N VAL A 61 11.56 7.37 3.63
CA VAL A 61 12.81 6.63 3.78
C VAL A 61 13.66 6.69 2.50
N GLY A 62 13.03 6.66 1.33
CA GLY A 62 13.72 6.86 0.04
C GLY A 62 14.52 8.17 -0.02
N LYS A 63 13.95 9.27 0.48
CA LYS A 63 14.66 10.56 0.62
C LYS A 63 15.91 10.44 1.51
N LEU A 64 15.87 9.65 2.58
CA LEU A 64 17.02 9.39 3.45
C LEU A 64 18.09 8.55 2.75
N VAL A 65 17.67 7.53 1.99
CA VAL A 65 18.59 6.71 1.19
C VAL A 65 19.30 7.55 0.13
N MET A 66 18.58 8.40 -0.62
CA MET A 66 19.19 9.34 -1.57
C MET A 66 20.23 10.26 -0.90
N LYS A 67 19.86 10.81 0.26
CA LYS A 67 20.77 11.67 1.02
C LYS A 67 22.03 10.93 1.48
N ALA A 68 21.93 9.68 1.90
CA ALA A 68 23.09 8.87 2.27
C ALA A 68 23.95 8.54 1.05
N ALA A 69 23.34 8.10 -0.05
CA ALA A 69 24.04 7.78 -1.31
C ALA A 69 24.84 8.95 -1.86
N SER A 70 24.36 10.18 -1.69
CA SER A 70 25.06 11.38 -2.17
C SER A 70 26.43 11.61 -1.53
N LYS A 71 26.70 11.06 -0.34
CA LYS A 71 28.02 11.14 0.32
C LYS A 71 29.12 10.46 -0.51
N HIS A 72 28.75 9.43 -1.26
CA HIS A 72 29.67 8.60 -2.05
C HIS A 72 29.41 8.72 -3.55
N LEU A 73 28.54 9.64 -3.98
CA LEU A 73 28.10 9.78 -5.38
C LEU A 73 27.53 8.46 -5.95
N ALA A 74 26.95 7.63 -5.08
CA ALA A 74 26.35 6.36 -5.47
C ALA A 74 25.06 6.58 -6.28
N GLY A 75 24.84 5.78 -7.32
CA GLY A 75 23.57 5.71 -8.02
C GLY A 75 22.45 5.15 -7.11
N VAL A 76 21.21 5.54 -7.33
CA VAL A 76 20.07 5.00 -6.58
C VAL A 76 18.95 4.54 -7.50
N THR A 77 18.34 3.39 -7.18
CA THR A 77 17.05 2.97 -7.71
C THR A 77 16.09 2.90 -6.53
N LEU A 78 15.01 3.69 -6.60
CA LEU A 78 14.02 3.78 -5.53
C LEU A 78 12.67 3.26 -6.03
N GLU A 79 12.23 2.14 -5.46
CA GLU A 79 10.90 1.57 -5.64
C GLU A 79 10.03 1.99 -4.45
N LEU A 80 9.18 2.98 -4.65
CA LEU A 80 8.44 3.62 -3.59
C LEU A 80 6.95 3.39 -3.74
N GLY A 81 6.20 3.64 -2.67
CA GLY A 81 4.76 3.73 -2.72
C GLY A 81 4.28 5.00 -3.40
N GLY A 82 2.99 5.18 -3.40
CA GLY A 82 2.34 6.35 -3.97
C GLY A 82 0.84 6.32 -3.73
N LYS A 83 0.19 7.44 -4.02
CA LYS A 83 -1.26 7.53 -3.91
C LYS A 83 -1.90 7.24 -5.27
N SER A 84 -1.98 5.95 -5.63
CA SER A 84 -2.39 5.45 -6.95
C SER A 84 -3.89 5.69 -7.21
N PRO A 85 -4.28 6.61 -8.12
CA PRO A 85 -5.67 6.88 -8.43
C PRO A 85 -6.27 5.82 -9.35
N VAL A 86 -7.56 5.55 -9.16
CA VAL A 86 -8.41 4.92 -10.18
C VAL A 86 -9.43 5.95 -10.65
N ILE A 87 -9.49 6.21 -11.94
CA ILE A 87 -10.47 7.13 -12.54
C ILE A 87 -11.56 6.31 -13.20
N ILE A 88 -12.81 6.54 -12.81
CA ILE A 88 -14.00 5.89 -13.35
C ILE A 88 -14.86 6.94 -14.06
N ASP A 89 -14.74 6.95 -15.38
CA ASP A 89 -15.57 7.78 -16.26
C ASP A 89 -16.98 7.19 -16.40
N LYS A 90 -17.95 8.03 -16.75
CA LYS A 90 -19.36 7.66 -16.97
C LYS A 90 -19.57 6.54 -18.00
N HIS A 91 -18.65 6.36 -18.92
CA HIS A 91 -18.69 5.31 -19.96
C HIS A 91 -18.01 4.01 -19.54
N ALA A 92 -17.41 3.94 -18.35
CA ALA A 92 -16.70 2.76 -17.87
C ALA A 92 -17.63 1.54 -17.73
N ASN A 93 -17.09 0.36 -18.01
CA ASN A 93 -17.77 -0.89 -17.66
C ASN A 93 -17.70 -1.12 -16.15
N ILE A 94 -18.73 -0.69 -15.44
CA ILE A 94 -18.77 -0.67 -13.97
C ILE A 94 -18.58 -2.06 -13.37
N LYS A 95 -19.16 -3.11 -13.99
CA LYS A 95 -19.02 -4.49 -13.47
C LYS A 95 -17.57 -4.97 -13.52
N ASP A 96 -16.90 -4.77 -14.64
CA ASP A 96 -15.50 -5.15 -14.85
C ASP A 96 -14.57 -4.30 -13.97
N ALA A 97 -14.78 -2.98 -13.95
CA ALA A 97 -14.02 -2.06 -13.12
C ALA A 97 -14.13 -2.42 -11.63
N ALA A 98 -15.35 -2.60 -11.11
CA ALA A 98 -15.57 -2.97 -9.72
C ALA A 98 -14.89 -4.30 -9.35
N TRP A 99 -14.93 -5.31 -10.26
CA TRP A 99 -14.28 -6.59 -10.01
C TRP A 99 -12.75 -6.43 -9.90
N LYS A 100 -12.14 -5.75 -10.87
CA LYS A 100 -10.69 -5.49 -10.89
C LYS A 100 -10.25 -4.68 -9.66
N ILE A 101 -10.98 -3.62 -9.35
CA ILE A 101 -10.69 -2.79 -8.17
C ILE A 101 -10.78 -3.62 -6.90
N SER A 102 -11.84 -4.39 -6.72
CA SER A 102 -12.01 -5.24 -5.53
C SER A 102 -10.86 -6.23 -5.36
N PHE A 103 -10.45 -6.88 -6.47
CA PHE A 103 -9.35 -7.83 -6.44
C PHE A 103 -8.01 -7.15 -6.12
N PHE A 104 -7.63 -6.13 -6.89
CA PHE A 104 -6.30 -5.51 -6.74
C PHE A 104 -6.18 -4.65 -5.48
N LYS A 105 -7.27 -4.01 -5.02
CA LYS A 105 -7.25 -3.24 -3.77
C LYS A 105 -7.14 -4.13 -2.55
N PHE A 106 -7.86 -5.24 -2.53
CA PHE A 106 -7.96 -6.04 -1.31
C PHE A 106 -7.04 -7.26 -1.30
N ALA A 107 -6.38 -7.61 -2.40
CA ALA A 107 -5.26 -8.55 -2.38
C ALA A 107 -4.20 -8.08 -1.38
N ASN A 108 -3.65 -9.00 -0.59
CA ASN A 108 -2.66 -8.70 0.46
C ASN A 108 -3.10 -7.61 1.46
N ALA A 109 -4.41 -7.49 1.72
CA ALA A 109 -5.01 -6.42 2.53
C ALA A 109 -4.63 -5.00 2.07
N GLY A 110 -4.45 -4.78 0.76
CA GLY A 110 -4.05 -3.49 0.20
C GLY A 110 -2.63 -3.06 0.51
N GLN A 111 -1.81 -3.93 1.08
CA GLN A 111 -0.41 -3.67 1.42
C GLN A 111 0.49 -3.92 0.21
N THR A 112 0.24 -3.20 -0.87
CA THR A 112 0.94 -3.32 -2.15
C THR A 112 1.13 -1.94 -2.76
N CYS A 113 2.33 -1.61 -3.22
CA CYS A 113 2.70 -0.30 -3.77
C CYS A 113 1.87 0.11 -5.00
N THR A 114 1.34 -0.86 -5.75
CA THR A 114 0.50 -0.66 -6.94
C THR A 114 -0.99 -0.83 -6.67
N ALA A 115 -1.39 -1.05 -5.42
CA ALA A 115 -2.81 -1.18 -5.09
C ALA A 115 -3.56 0.13 -5.38
N PRO A 116 -4.80 0.07 -5.90
CA PRO A 116 -5.67 1.24 -5.95
C PRO A 116 -5.73 1.93 -4.58
N ASP A 117 -5.34 3.19 -4.49
CA ASP A 117 -5.33 3.88 -3.20
C ASP A 117 -6.64 4.65 -2.98
N TYR A 118 -7.18 5.27 -4.02
CA TYR A 118 -8.48 5.91 -4.01
C TYR A 118 -9.14 5.89 -5.40
N ILE A 119 -10.43 6.18 -5.43
CA ILE A 119 -11.21 6.26 -6.67
C ILE A 119 -11.72 7.70 -6.88
N LEU A 120 -11.53 8.22 -8.09
CA LEU A 120 -12.22 9.39 -8.62
C LEU A 120 -13.33 8.88 -9.54
N CYS A 121 -14.58 9.01 -9.12
CA CYS A 121 -15.71 8.42 -9.82
C CYS A 121 -16.69 9.49 -10.31
N ASP A 122 -16.98 9.47 -11.62
CA ASP A 122 -18.03 10.32 -12.19
C ASP A 122 -19.35 10.12 -11.43
N GLU A 123 -20.00 11.22 -11.05
CA GLU A 123 -21.21 11.23 -10.23
C GLU A 123 -22.35 10.41 -10.85
N ALA A 124 -22.44 10.38 -12.19
CA ALA A 124 -23.48 9.64 -12.92
C ALA A 124 -23.40 8.11 -12.73
N VAL A 125 -22.24 7.57 -12.37
CA VAL A 125 -22.03 6.13 -12.19
C VAL A 125 -21.62 5.74 -10.76
N HIS A 126 -21.44 6.71 -9.88
CA HIS A 126 -20.99 6.51 -8.49
C HIS A 126 -21.83 5.47 -7.74
N GLY A 127 -23.16 5.62 -7.69
CA GLY A 127 -24.04 4.69 -6.99
C GLY A 127 -23.97 3.26 -7.54
N ARG A 128 -23.81 3.12 -8.87
CA ARG A 128 -23.65 1.82 -9.53
C ARG A 128 -22.30 1.18 -9.15
N LEU A 129 -21.24 1.97 -9.07
CA LEU A 129 -19.91 1.48 -8.66
C LEU A 129 -19.93 1.02 -7.21
N VAL A 130 -20.47 1.81 -6.28
CA VAL A 130 -20.59 1.45 -4.86
C VAL A 130 -21.36 0.15 -4.69
N SER A 131 -22.52 0.00 -5.33
CA SER A 131 -23.33 -1.22 -5.29
C SER A 131 -22.58 -2.44 -5.84
N ALA A 132 -21.81 -2.26 -6.92
CA ALA A 132 -21.01 -3.35 -7.50
C ALA A 132 -19.86 -3.76 -6.59
N LEU A 133 -19.17 -2.80 -5.95
CA LEU A 133 -18.12 -3.07 -4.96
C LEU A 133 -18.68 -3.81 -3.74
N GLN A 134 -19.81 -3.36 -3.16
CA GLN A 134 -20.48 -4.03 -2.05
C GLN A 134 -20.85 -5.49 -2.39
N LYS A 135 -21.36 -5.71 -3.62
CA LYS A 135 -21.65 -7.06 -4.11
C LYS A 135 -20.40 -7.93 -4.19
N ASN A 136 -19.31 -7.41 -4.76
CA ASN A 136 -18.06 -8.15 -4.85
C ASN A 136 -17.50 -8.47 -3.46
N MET A 137 -17.56 -7.51 -2.52
CA MET A 137 -17.13 -7.71 -1.14
C MET A 137 -17.90 -8.84 -0.47
N SER A 138 -19.23 -8.88 -0.63
CA SER A 138 -20.06 -9.97 -0.09
C SER A 138 -19.76 -11.33 -0.72
N GLN A 139 -19.31 -11.37 -1.97
CA GLN A 139 -18.92 -12.60 -2.66
C GLN A 139 -17.52 -13.10 -2.27
N PHE A 140 -16.55 -12.18 -2.16
CA PHE A 140 -15.17 -12.54 -1.80
C PHE A 140 -15.02 -12.91 -0.32
N PHE A 141 -15.85 -12.33 0.54
CA PHE A 141 -15.78 -12.48 1.99
C PHE A 141 -17.11 -12.97 2.58
N SER A 142 -17.77 -13.89 1.89
CA SER A 142 -19.14 -14.37 2.19
C SER A 142 -19.32 -15.00 3.58
N GLY A 143 -18.22 -15.47 4.19
CA GLY A 143 -18.24 -15.99 5.56
C GLY A 143 -18.22 -14.93 6.66
N GLY A 144 -18.19 -13.65 6.31
CA GLY A 144 -18.00 -12.55 7.26
C GLY A 144 -16.58 -12.48 7.81
N ILE A 145 -16.39 -11.60 8.82
CA ILE A 145 -15.06 -11.30 9.37
C ILE A 145 -14.36 -12.54 9.95
N ASP A 146 -15.10 -13.41 10.63
CA ASP A 146 -14.51 -14.58 11.30
C ASP A 146 -14.14 -15.69 10.31
N ALA A 147 -14.87 -15.85 9.24
CA ALA A 147 -14.53 -16.80 8.19
C ALA A 147 -13.39 -16.29 7.31
N SER A 148 -13.32 -15.00 7.08
CA SER A 148 -12.25 -14.36 6.26
C SER A 148 -10.87 -14.41 6.92
N LYS A 149 -10.79 -14.53 8.25
CA LYS A 149 -9.51 -14.62 8.99
C LYS A 149 -8.58 -15.72 8.50
N LYS A 150 -9.13 -16.81 7.95
CA LYS A 150 -8.33 -17.94 7.44
C LYS A 150 -7.76 -17.69 6.05
N ASP A 151 -8.48 -16.92 5.24
CA ASP A 151 -8.19 -16.74 3.81
C ASP A 151 -7.74 -15.31 3.48
N TYR A 152 -7.65 -14.44 4.49
CA TYR A 152 -7.27 -13.04 4.35
C TYR A 152 -6.09 -12.69 5.26
N CYS A 153 -5.08 -12.03 4.70
CA CYS A 153 -3.87 -11.72 5.46
C CYS A 153 -4.10 -10.63 6.51
N SER A 154 -3.34 -10.69 7.58
CA SER A 154 -3.26 -9.65 8.60
C SER A 154 -2.48 -8.43 8.12
N ILE A 155 -2.63 -7.31 8.80
CA ILE A 155 -1.74 -6.16 8.65
C ILE A 155 -0.35 -6.52 9.20
N ALA A 156 0.69 -6.05 8.52
CA ALA A 156 2.07 -6.50 8.75
C ALA A 156 2.56 -6.33 10.20
N ASN A 157 2.09 -5.32 10.91
CA ASN A 157 2.43 -5.09 12.32
C ASN A 157 1.42 -4.17 13.02
N LYS A 158 1.53 -4.09 14.36
CA LYS A 158 0.65 -3.28 15.20
C LYS A 158 0.73 -1.77 14.90
N HIS A 159 1.89 -1.26 14.53
CA HIS A 159 2.05 0.15 14.17
C HIS A 159 1.21 0.51 12.93
N HIS A 160 1.31 -0.28 11.86
CA HIS A 160 0.50 -0.08 10.65
C HIS A 160 -0.98 -0.32 10.89
N PHE A 161 -1.33 -1.31 11.71
CA PHE A 161 -2.72 -1.56 12.09
C PHE A 161 -3.33 -0.33 12.80
N ASN A 162 -2.65 0.21 13.80
CA ASN A 162 -3.12 1.38 14.53
C ASN A 162 -3.22 2.62 13.62
N ARG A 163 -2.24 2.83 12.73
CA ARG A 163 -2.28 3.91 11.73
C ARG A 163 -3.53 3.80 10.85
N LEU A 164 -3.83 2.61 10.33
CA LEU A 164 -5.01 2.38 9.49
C LEU A 164 -6.31 2.60 10.26
N LYS A 165 -6.36 2.15 11.51
CA LYS A 165 -7.53 2.35 12.38
C LYS A 165 -7.78 3.84 12.61
N THR A 166 -6.76 4.59 12.99
CA THR A 166 -6.84 6.05 13.15
C THR A 166 -7.24 6.72 11.83
N SER A 167 -6.65 6.32 10.69
CA SER A 167 -7.01 6.89 9.38
C SER A 167 -8.47 6.66 9.02
N LEU A 168 -9.05 5.52 9.38
CA LEU A 168 -10.47 5.26 9.18
C LEU A 168 -11.34 6.12 10.10
N GLU A 169 -10.99 6.20 11.39
CA GLU A 169 -11.69 7.00 12.38
C GLU A 169 -11.68 8.49 12.02
N ASP A 170 -10.53 9.02 11.64
CA ASP A 170 -10.38 10.41 11.17
C ASP A 170 -11.19 10.67 9.90
N ALA A 171 -11.14 9.74 8.93
CA ALA A 171 -11.93 9.89 7.71
C ALA A 171 -13.42 9.99 7.99
N VAL A 172 -13.93 9.16 8.91
CA VAL A 172 -15.35 9.17 9.30
C VAL A 172 -15.70 10.44 10.08
N SER A 173 -14.84 10.89 10.98
CA SER A 173 -15.06 12.15 11.74
C SER A 173 -15.14 13.38 10.83
N GLU A 174 -14.46 13.33 9.68
CA GLU A 174 -14.46 14.37 8.64
C GLU A 174 -15.49 14.11 7.53
N GLY A 175 -16.51 13.30 7.83
CA GLY A 175 -17.72 13.15 7.00
C GLY A 175 -17.71 11.99 6.01
N ALA A 176 -16.70 11.11 6.02
CA ALA A 176 -16.77 9.89 5.24
C ALA A 176 -17.77 8.89 5.84
N GLU A 177 -18.44 8.13 4.98
CA GLU A 177 -19.39 7.09 5.35
C GLU A 177 -18.84 5.72 4.97
N ILE A 178 -18.93 4.74 5.89
CA ILE A 178 -18.53 3.37 5.60
C ILE A 178 -19.65 2.68 4.81
N ALA A 179 -19.49 2.53 3.51
CA ALA A 179 -20.44 1.83 2.65
C ALA A 179 -20.47 0.32 2.91
N CYS A 180 -19.32 -0.29 3.22
CA CYS A 180 -19.23 -1.69 3.68
C CYS A 180 -17.87 -1.96 4.35
N GLY A 181 -17.80 -2.99 5.20
CA GLY A 181 -16.60 -3.47 5.86
C GLY A 181 -16.14 -2.60 7.05
N GLY A 182 -14.84 -2.44 7.22
CA GLY A 182 -14.24 -1.60 8.26
C GLY A 182 -14.18 -2.23 9.66
N LYS A 183 -14.47 -3.54 9.79
CA LYS A 183 -14.32 -4.25 11.07
C LYS A 183 -12.86 -4.59 11.35
N THR A 184 -12.46 -4.50 12.60
CA THR A 184 -11.08 -4.74 13.03
C THR A 184 -11.01 -5.72 14.19
N SER A 185 -9.87 -6.45 14.27
CA SER A 185 -9.50 -7.27 15.43
C SER A 185 -8.02 -7.01 15.72
N GLU A 186 -7.73 -6.41 16.86
CA GLU A 186 -6.36 -6.02 17.21
C GLU A 186 -5.48 -7.23 17.53
N ASP A 187 -6.05 -8.27 18.16
CA ASP A 187 -5.33 -9.48 18.54
C ASP A 187 -4.79 -10.24 17.31
N ASP A 188 -5.54 -10.20 16.20
CA ASP A 188 -5.17 -10.86 14.94
C ASP A 188 -4.51 -9.90 13.94
N LEU A 189 -4.37 -8.62 14.27
CA LEU A 189 -4.04 -7.54 13.34
C LEU A 189 -4.93 -7.56 12.08
N TYR A 190 -6.16 -8.02 12.24
CA TYR A 190 -7.10 -8.15 11.15
C TYR A 190 -7.85 -6.84 10.90
N PHE A 191 -7.86 -6.42 9.65
CA PHE A 191 -8.60 -5.27 9.18
C PHE A 191 -9.43 -5.68 7.96
N SER A 192 -10.76 -5.74 8.09
CA SER A 192 -11.60 -6.12 6.97
C SER A 192 -11.54 -5.07 5.86
N PRO A 193 -11.68 -5.47 4.60
CA PRO A 193 -11.87 -4.51 3.51
C PRO A 193 -12.93 -3.45 3.86
N ALA A 194 -12.63 -2.20 3.56
CA ALA A 194 -13.54 -1.08 3.81
C ALA A 194 -13.69 -0.21 2.55
N VAL A 195 -14.93 0.10 2.19
CA VAL A 195 -15.24 1.05 1.12
C VAL A 195 -15.86 2.29 1.74
N LEU A 196 -15.30 3.46 1.44
CA LEU A 196 -15.77 4.74 1.95
C LEU A 196 -16.42 5.58 0.85
N THR A 197 -17.53 6.23 1.20
CA THR A 197 -18.21 7.23 0.38
C THR A 197 -18.28 8.56 1.13
N GLY A 198 -18.78 9.62 0.50
CA GLY A 198 -18.82 10.94 1.15
C GLY A 198 -17.44 11.59 1.36
N VAL A 199 -16.40 11.00 0.80
CA VAL A 199 -15.03 11.50 0.92
C VAL A 199 -14.84 12.72 0.00
N ASN A 200 -14.30 13.80 0.54
CA ASN A 200 -13.87 14.98 -0.22
C ASN A 200 -12.34 15.02 -0.35
N TYR A 201 -11.83 15.94 -1.14
CA TYR A 201 -10.39 16.07 -1.43
C TYR A 201 -9.53 16.44 -0.22
N ASP A 202 -10.10 17.11 0.78
CA ASP A 202 -9.39 17.59 1.98
C ASP A 202 -9.44 16.56 3.12
N ASN A 203 -10.22 15.48 2.97
CA ASN A 203 -10.31 14.43 3.98
C ASN A 203 -8.90 13.88 4.30
N PRO A 204 -8.56 13.64 5.57
CA PRO A 204 -7.24 13.14 5.99
C PRO A 204 -6.78 11.90 5.24
N ILE A 205 -7.69 10.98 4.92
CA ILE A 205 -7.36 9.74 4.18
C ILE A 205 -6.88 10.00 2.75
N MET A 206 -7.12 11.20 2.20
CA MET A 206 -6.69 11.59 0.86
C MET A 206 -5.29 12.23 0.84
N GLN A 207 -4.61 12.40 1.99
CA GLN A 207 -3.35 13.14 2.06
C GLN A 207 -2.12 12.24 1.96
N GLU A 208 -2.18 11.03 2.53
CA GLU A 208 -1.07 10.07 2.54
C GLU A 208 -1.47 8.73 1.90
N GLU A 209 -0.48 7.94 1.46
CA GLU A 209 -0.70 6.56 1.00
C GLU A 209 -1.36 5.73 2.10
N ILE A 210 -2.44 5.05 1.76
CA ILE A 210 -3.19 4.22 2.72
C ILE A 210 -2.40 2.95 3.06
N PHE A 211 -1.86 2.26 2.05
CA PHE A 211 -1.16 0.98 2.20
C PHE A 211 -1.91 0.00 3.11
N GLY A 212 -3.18 -0.19 2.80
CA GLY A 212 -4.11 -0.96 3.62
C GLY A 212 -5.48 -1.14 2.95
N PRO A 213 -6.41 -1.89 3.58
CA PRO A 213 -7.64 -2.33 2.96
C PRO A 213 -8.78 -1.29 3.04
N ILE A 214 -8.48 -0.02 2.94
CA ILE A 214 -9.46 1.07 2.95
C ILE A 214 -9.50 1.72 1.57
N LEU A 215 -10.67 1.82 0.96
CA LEU A 215 -10.88 2.35 -0.38
C LEU A 215 -11.84 3.55 -0.35
N PRO A 216 -11.33 4.78 -0.31
CA PRO A 216 -12.14 5.97 -0.43
C PRO A 216 -12.56 6.23 -1.88
N ILE A 217 -13.81 6.67 -2.05
CA ILE A 217 -14.39 7.05 -3.33
C ILE A 217 -14.80 8.52 -3.28
N VAL A 218 -14.16 9.33 -4.11
CA VAL A 218 -14.49 10.75 -4.29
C VAL A 218 -15.36 10.90 -5.54
N ARG A 219 -16.46 11.64 -5.43
CA ARG A 219 -17.28 12.00 -6.58
C ARG A 219 -16.65 13.14 -7.34
N VAL A 220 -16.65 13.03 -8.66
CA VAL A 220 -16.17 14.05 -9.58
C VAL A 220 -17.25 14.36 -10.62
N LYS A 221 -17.24 15.56 -11.16
CA LYS A 221 -18.21 16.00 -12.18
C LYS A 221 -17.87 15.44 -13.56
N ASN A 222 -16.58 15.25 -13.84
CA ASN A 222 -16.10 14.83 -15.17
C ASN A 222 -14.64 14.34 -15.09
N LEU A 223 -14.13 13.85 -16.21
CA LEU A 223 -12.77 13.34 -16.35
C LEU A 223 -11.71 14.44 -16.13
N GLU A 224 -11.99 15.65 -16.61
CA GLU A 224 -11.07 16.79 -16.52
C GLU A 224 -10.78 17.13 -15.05
N GLU A 225 -11.81 17.17 -14.21
CA GLU A 225 -11.64 17.38 -12.76
C GLU A 225 -10.74 16.31 -12.11
N SER A 226 -10.90 15.05 -12.54
CA SER A 226 -10.04 13.94 -12.05
C SER A 226 -8.58 14.16 -12.43
N ILE A 227 -8.33 14.51 -13.68
CA ILE A 227 -6.97 14.75 -14.21
C ILE A 227 -6.34 15.95 -13.50
N ASP A 228 -7.08 17.04 -13.33
CA ASP A 228 -6.61 18.25 -12.64
C ASP A 228 -6.26 17.98 -11.19
N TYR A 229 -7.07 17.17 -10.49
CA TYR A 229 -6.77 16.79 -9.11
C TYR A 229 -5.47 15.97 -9.01
N VAL A 230 -5.33 14.95 -9.85
CA VAL A 230 -4.12 14.09 -9.84
C VAL A 230 -2.86 14.91 -10.15
N ASN A 231 -2.92 15.81 -11.13
CA ASN A 231 -1.78 16.62 -11.55
C ASN A 231 -1.33 17.67 -10.51
N LYS A 232 -2.19 18.03 -9.55
CA LYS A 232 -1.86 18.94 -8.45
C LYS A 232 -1.19 18.27 -7.25
N LYS A 233 -1.19 16.92 -7.20
CA LYS A 233 -0.57 16.19 -6.09
C LYS A 233 0.93 15.97 -6.33
N GLU A 234 1.69 15.84 -5.23
CA GLU A 234 3.08 15.37 -5.31
C GLU A 234 3.14 13.98 -5.98
N LYS A 235 4.23 13.76 -6.71
CA LYS A 235 4.51 12.47 -7.34
C LYS A 235 4.95 11.45 -6.30
#